data_ae0a121276241c62f4bbe87127bf4e81
#
_entry.id   ae0a121276241c62f4bbe87127bf4e81
#
_cell.length_a   1.000
_cell.length_b   1.000
_cell.length_c   1.000
_cell.angle_alpha   90.00
_cell.angle_beta   90.00
_cell.angle_gamma   90.00
#
_symmetry.space_group_name_H-M   'P 1'
#
loop_
_entity.id
_entity.type
_entity.pdbx_description
1 polymer ?
#
loop_
_entity_poly.entity_id
_entity_poly.type
_entity_poly.pdbx_seq_one_letter_code
_entity_poly.pdbx_strand_id
1 'polypeptide(L)'
;MNSLILQGVLGIVKRNVIIPAPAGILYGVKNRIPISRKGLETGLSVFRGVINSNRHCCEGTPEMLKDRKIVLGVTGGIAAYKAAELVRDLVRRGAKVRVVMTDHACKFIAPLTFETLSGNPVATDLFRAPGNFEIAHIALAAFAELVVIAPATANLIGRMAAGLADDLLTTVLLATEAPILLCPAMNAKMYANPVVQENLARLVSRGHAVLEPGYGELACRAEGQGRLAEPVEIAEEIESILTTKDLRGEHILITAGPTQEPFDPVRFISNYSSGKMGYALAVMARRRGATVTLVSGPTALPAPRGVEFVPVRTAVEMRDAVLDRLEETTVVIKAAAVADYRPAVCEPVKIKKKEGSLTVRLERNPDILSEIAQRKGDRILVGFSMESDHLIEHARSKLMEKGMDFIVANDVTEPGSGFQGDTNVVRILDREGGVEAFPLMDKIDVAGVILDRVRKIRENGRIRDGR
;
A
#
# COMPACT_ATOMS: atom_id res chain seq x y z
N MET A 1 5.33 46.64 -14.06
CA MET A 1 4.94 45.27 -14.39
C MET A 1 3.66 44.79 -13.69
N ASN A 2 2.91 45.68 -13.01
CA ASN A 2 1.69 45.31 -12.25
C ASN A 2 0.35 45.71 -12.91
N SER A 3 0.36 46.22 -14.13
CA SER A 3 -0.83 46.73 -14.81
C SER A 3 -1.47 45.73 -15.79
N LEU A 4 -0.72 44.77 -16.28
CA LEU A 4 -1.20 43.76 -17.25
C LEU A 4 -1.94 42.56 -16.63
N ILE A 5 -1.68 42.28 -15.35
CA ILE A 5 -2.31 41.14 -14.66
C ILE A 5 -3.75 41.46 -14.23
N LEU A 6 -4.06 42.73 -13.98
CA LEU A 6 -5.40 43.16 -13.59
C LEU A 6 -6.41 43.17 -14.74
N GLN A 7 -5.98 43.32 -15.98
CA GLN A 7 -6.88 43.28 -17.15
C GLN A 7 -7.28 41.84 -17.53
N GLY A 8 -6.45 40.84 -17.27
CA GLY A 8 -6.78 39.44 -17.50
C GLY A 8 -7.86 38.88 -16.57
N VAL A 9 -7.91 39.35 -15.34
CA VAL A 9 -8.86 38.85 -14.31
C VAL A 9 -10.27 39.46 -14.52
N LEU A 10 -10.36 40.68 -15.03
CA LEU A 10 -11.65 41.32 -15.32
C LEU A 10 -12.38 40.80 -16.57
N GLY A 11 -11.68 40.11 -17.47
CA GLY A 11 -12.24 39.46 -18.66
C GLY A 11 -12.98 38.14 -18.38
N ILE A 12 -12.66 37.46 -17.27
CA ILE A 12 -13.23 36.16 -16.94
C ILE A 12 -14.61 36.26 -16.25
N VAL A 13 -14.93 37.39 -15.67
CA VAL A 13 -16.20 37.58 -14.91
C VAL A 13 -17.41 37.85 -15.85
N LYS A 14 -17.21 37.99 -17.16
CA LYS A 14 -18.28 38.28 -18.14
C LYS A 14 -18.88 37.08 -18.88
N ARG A 15 -18.42 35.83 -18.61
CA ARG A 15 -19.04 34.63 -19.20
C ARG A 15 -19.58 33.72 -18.11
N ASN A 16 -20.87 33.38 -18.23
CA ASN A 16 -21.59 32.46 -17.34
C ASN A 16 -20.81 31.15 -17.18
N VAL A 17 -20.25 30.88 -16.00
CA VAL A 17 -19.70 29.60 -15.64
C VAL A 17 -20.79 28.78 -14.98
N ILE A 18 -21.28 27.76 -15.62
CA ILE A 18 -22.18 26.74 -15.05
C ILE A 18 -21.29 25.68 -14.41
N ILE A 19 -21.34 25.57 -13.09
CA ILE A 19 -20.70 24.46 -12.35
C ILE A 19 -21.77 23.39 -12.17
N PRO A 20 -21.62 22.16 -12.68
CA PRO A 20 -22.56 21.09 -12.41
C PRO A 20 -22.42 20.61 -10.97
N ALA A 21 -23.49 20.68 -10.19
CA ALA A 21 -23.62 20.06 -8.90
C ALA A 21 -24.22 18.65 -9.07
N PRO A 22 -23.90 17.67 -8.22
CA PRO A 22 -24.46 16.32 -8.33
C PRO A 22 -25.93 16.32 -7.95
N ALA A 23 -26.72 15.79 -8.86
CA ALA A 23 -28.14 15.38 -8.78
C ALA A 23 -29.11 16.24 -7.95
N GLY A 24 -29.86 17.09 -8.62
CA GLY A 24 -31.30 17.23 -8.32
C GLY A 24 -31.85 18.55 -7.84
N ILE A 25 -31.11 19.69 -7.77
CA ILE A 25 -31.75 20.99 -7.44
C ILE A 25 -31.10 22.14 -8.22
N LEU A 26 -31.87 22.74 -9.13
CA LEU A 26 -31.53 23.96 -9.83
C LEU A 26 -32.03 25.17 -9.01
N TYR A 27 -31.10 25.96 -8.46
CA TYR A 27 -31.42 27.29 -7.94
C TYR A 27 -30.89 28.36 -8.89
N GLY A 28 -31.82 29.06 -9.53
CA GLY A 28 -31.50 30.26 -10.27
C GLY A 28 -31.41 31.46 -9.32
N VAL A 29 -30.24 32.03 -9.11
CA VAL A 29 -30.08 33.27 -8.37
C VAL A 29 -29.94 34.43 -9.33
N LYS A 30 -31.03 35.19 -9.50
CA LYS A 30 -31.02 36.54 -10.05
C LYS A 30 -30.98 37.51 -8.88
N ASN A 31 -29.80 37.97 -8.47
CA ASN A 31 -29.67 39.23 -7.73
C ASN A 31 -28.23 39.74 -7.85
N ARG A 32 -28.10 41.00 -8.27
CA ARG A 32 -26.84 41.76 -8.29
C ARG A 32 -26.53 42.19 -6.85
N ILE A 33 -25.48 41.64 -6.27
CA ILE A 33 -24.95 42.10 -4.98
C ILE A 33 -23.82 43.09 -5.27
N PRO A 34 -23.86 44.34 -4.75
CA PRO A 34 -22.75 45.29 -4.88
C PRO A 34 -21.62 44.86 -3.93
N ILE A 35 -20.47 44.49 -4.50
CA ILE A 35 -19.28 44.10 -3.74
C ILE A 35 -18.54 45.36 -3.28
N SER A 36 -18.50 45.64 -2.00
CA SER A 36 -17.68 46.69 -1.39
C SER A 36 -16.20 46.31 -1.34
N ARG A 37 -15.29 47.29 -1.28
CA ARG A 37 -13.84 47.08 -1.17
C ARG A 37 -13.45 46.15 0.00
N LYS A 38 -14.20 46.15 1.09
CA LYS A 38 -14.01 45.23 2.22
C LYS A 38 -14.34 43.75 1.88
N GLY A 39 -15.25 43.49 0.94
CA GLY A 39 -15.59 42.14 0.51
C GLY A 39 -14.51 41.46 -0.36
N LEU A 40 -13.64 42.27 -0.98
CA LEU A 40 -12.48 41.74 -1.76
C LEU A 40 -11.35 41.23 -0.85
N GLU A 41 -11.12 41.87 0.29
CA GLU A 41 -10.10 41.42 1.25
C GLU A 41 -10.51 40.14 1.99
N THR A 42 -11.78 40.00 2.34
CA THR A 42 -12.33 38.77 2.93
C THR A 42 -12.41 37.64 1.90
N GLY A 43 -12.73 37.90 0.64
CA GLY A 43 -12.69 36.92 -0.45
C GLY A 43 -11.28 36.39 -0.71
N LEU A 44 -10.25 37.23 -0.64
CA LEU A 44 -8.86 36.85 -0.78
C LEU A 44 -8.33 36.04 0.42
N SER A 45 -8.84 36.29 1.64
CA SER A 45 -8.49 35.49 2.82
C SER A 45 -9.13 34.11 2.78
N VAL A 46 -10.37 33.99 2.30
CA VAL A 46 -11.05 32.69 2.08
C VAL A 46 -10.36 31.89 0.96
N PHE A 47 -9.94 32.58 -0.13
CA PHE A 47 -9.19 31.93 -1.21
C PHE A 47 -7.78 31.47 -0.75
N ARG A 48 -7.09 32.27 0.09
CA ARG A 48 -5.84 31.82 0.75
C ARG A 48 -6.08 30.67 1.72
N GLY A 49 -7.18 30.65 2.45
CA GLY A 49 -7.60 29.52 3.29
C GLY A 49 -7.87 28.25 2.51
N VAL A 50 -8.57 28.34 1.36
CA VAL A 50 -8.86 27.20 0.48
C VAL A 50 -7.61 26.68 -0.23
N ILE A 51 -6.69 27.56 -0.64
CA ILE A 51 -5.39 27.13 -1.22
C ILE A 51 -4.49 26.52 -0.14
N ASN A 52 -4.53 27.01 1.09
CA ASN A 52 -3.80 26.41 2.20
C ASN A 52 -4.46 25.13 2.73
N SER A 53 -5.80 25.01 2.74
CA SER A 53 -6.47 23.76 3.10
C SER A 53 -6.25 22.66 2.06
N ASN A 54 -6.08 22.98 0.77
CA ASN A 54 -5.66 22.01 -0.25
C ASN A 54 -4.17 21.62 -0.15
N ARG A 55 -3.35 22.38 0.58
CA ARG A 55 -1.98 21.90 0.94
C ARG A 55 -1.98 20.89 2.07
N HIS A 56 -3.00 20.86 2.93
CA HIS A 56 -3.12 19.89 4.03
C HIS A 56 -3.71 18.54 3.62
N CYS A 57 -4.22 18.37 2.39
CA CYS A 57 -4.68 17.07 1.88
C CYS A 57 -3.55 16.16 1.35
N CYS A 58 -2.28 16.59 1.43
CA CYS A 58 -1.12 15.80 0.98
C CYS A 58 -0.12 15.46 2.11
N GLU A 59 -0.45 15.73 3.37
CA GLU A 59 0.42 15.46 4.52
C GLU A 59 0.15 14.11 5.18
N GLY A 60 0.11 13.03 4.42
CA GLY A 60 -0.17 11.70 4.96
C GLY A 60 0.28 10.54 4.10
N THR A 61 1.04 10.80 3.03
CA THR A 61 1.65 9.68 2.30
C THR A 61 2.90 9.27 3.06
N PRO A 62 3.03 7.98 3.47
CA PRO A 62 4.22 7.52 4.17
C PRO A 62 5.47 7.87 3.34
N GLU A 63 6.42 8.59 3.95
CA GLU A 63 7.70 8.94 3.32
C GLU A 63 8.64 7.72 3.19
N MET A 64 8.09 6.53 2.94
CA MET A 64 8.86 5.28 2.83
C MET A 64 9.94 5.33 1.74
N LEU A 65 9.75 6.17 0.73
CA LEU A 65 10.73 6.41 -0.32
C LEU A 65 11.53 7.72 -0.13
N LYS A 66 11.44 8.36 1.02
CA LYS A 66 12.15 9.60 1.31
C LYS A 66 13.64 9.44 1.04
N ASP A 67 14.16 10.34 0.20
CA ASP A 67 15.55 10.39 -0.24
C ASP A 67 16.09 9.14 -0.97
N ARG A 68 15.26 8.11 -1.21
CA ARG A 68 15.65 6.92 -1.96
C ARG A 68 15.98 7.27 -3.41
N LYS A 69 17.08 6.76 -3.91
CA LYS A 69 17.63 7.08 -5.23
C LYS A 69 17.22 6.02 -6.24
N ILE A 70 16.33 6.40 -7.14
CA ILE A 70 15.78 5.50 -8.16
C ILE A 70 16.18 5.94 -9.54
N VAL A 71 16.73 5.03 -10.34
CA VAL A 71 16.90 5.23 -11.77
C VAL A 71 15.74 4.52 -12.48
N LEU A 72 14.94 5.29 -13.24
CA LEU A 72 13.84 4.76 -14.03
C LEU A 72 14.25 4.69 -15.50
N GLY A 73 14.35 3.48 -16.05
CA GLY A 73 14.54 3.22 -17.47
C GLY A 73 13.19 3.11 -18.17
N VAL A 74 12.98 3.93 -19.20
CA VAL A 74 11.77 3.92 -20.02
C VAL A 74 12.08 3.42 -21.42
N THR A 75 11.42 2.34 -21.85
CA THR A 75 11.63 1.76 -23.18
C THR A 75 10.46 2.03 -24.14
N GLY A 76 10.71 1.82 -25.44
CA GLY A 76 9.77 2.16 -26.51
C GLY A 76 8.55 1.26 -26.61
N GLY A 77 7.48 1.62 -25.93
CA GLY A 77 6.19 0.99 -25.99
C GLY A 77 5.08 1.98 -25.62
N ILE A 78 3.85 1.70 -26.07
CA ILE A 78 2.72 2.60 -25.79
C ILE A 78 2.54 2.84 -24.29
N ALA A 79 2.86 1.86 -23.44
CA ALA A 79 2.76 1.98 -21.98
C ALA A 79 3.76 3.00 -21.35
N ALA A 80 4.63 3.62 -22.14
CA ALA A 80 5.56 4.67 -21.66
C ALA A 80 4.83 5.86 -21.01
N TYR A 81 3.58 6.15 -21.38
CA TYR A 81 2.79 7.21 -20.73
C TYR A 81 2.54 6.92 -19.24
N LYS A 82 2.38 5.65 -18.85
CA LYS A 82 2.20 5.27 -17.43
C LYS A 82 3.46 5.49 -16.59
N ALA A 83 4.64 5.47 -17.22
CA ALA A 83 5.87 5.81 -16.52
C ALA A 83 5.89 7.26 -16.02
N ALA A 84 5.19 8.18 -16.69
CA ALA A 84 5.04 9.55 -16.22
C ALA A 84 4.21 9.63 -14.91
N GLU A 85 3.14 8.85 -14.82
CA GLU A 85 2.35 8.73 -13.59
C GLU A 85 3.19 8.10 -12.47
N LEU A 86 3.97 7.08 -12.78
CA LEU A 86 4.88 6.44 -11.84
C LEU A 86 5.93 7.42 -11.29
N VAL A 87 6.59 8.21 -12.17
CA VAL A 87 7.56 9.24 -11.72
C VAL A 87 6.90 10.22 -10.76
N ARG A 88 5.70 10.71 -11.11
CA ARG A 88 4.95 11.64 -10.27
C ARG A 88 4.63 11.04 -8.90
N ASP A 89 4.24 9.76 -8.84
CA ASP A 89 3.92 9.07 -7.59
C ASP A 89 5.18 8.86 -6.74
N LEU A 90 6.28 8.40 -7.34
CA LEU A 90 7.56 8.21 -6.65
C LEU A 90 8.10 9.51 -6.05
N VAL A 91 8.04 10.61 -6.81
CA VAL A 91 8.48 11.94 -6.33
C VAL A 91 7.58 12.43 -5.18
N ARG A 92 6.27 12.20 -5.23
CA ARG A 92 5.35 12.52 -4.13
C ARG A 92 5.65 11.72 -2.86
N ARG A 93 6.12 10.48 -2.99
CA ARG A 93 6.57 9.63 -1.88
C ARG A 93 8.00 9.98 -1.39
N GLY A 94 8.59 11.06 -1.91
CA GLY A 94 9.88 11.59 -1.48
C GLY A 94 11.11 11.00 -2.19
N ALA A 95 10.93 10.15 -3.21
CA ALA A 95 12.06 9.56 -3.95
C ALA A 95 12.78 10.57 -4.83
N LYS A 96 14.10 10.40 -4.96
CA LYS A 96 14.95 11.10 -5.94
C LYS A 96 15.02 10.26 -7.22
N VAL A 97 14.29 10.68 -8.25
CA VAL A 97 14.15 9.92 -9.49
C VAL A 97 15.00 10.53 -10.59
N ARG A 98 15.85 9.72 -11.24
CA ARG A 98 16.54 10.04 -12.49
C ARG A 98 15.97 9.15 -13.60
N VAL A 99 15.68 9.75 -14.75
CA VAL A 99 15.06 9.01 -15.86
C VAL A 99 16.06 8.82 -16.99
N VAL A 100 16.10 7.58 -17.51
CA VAL A 100 16.87 7.20 -18.71
C VAL A 100 15.87 6.71 -19.75
N MET A 101 15.92 7.28 -20.96
CA MET A 101 15.01 6.87 -22.04
C MET A 101 15.77 6.30 -23.22
N THR A 102 15.25 5.22 -23.80
CA THR A 102 15.73 4.76 -25.11
C THR A 102 15.23 5.66 -26.23
N ASP A 103 15.91 5.68 -27.39
CA ASP A 103 15.47 6.42 -28.57
C ASP A 103 14.04 6.08 -28.97
N HIS A 104 13.67 4.81 -28.84
CA HIS A 104 12.30 4.37 -29.13
C HIS A 104 11.28 4.92 -28.10
N ALA A 105 11.67 5.08 -26.85
CA ALA A 105 10.80 5.70 -25.84
C ALA A 105 10.49 7.17 -26.17
N CYS A 106 11.48 7.90 -26.66
CA CYS A 106 11.33 9.29 -27.08
C CYS A 106 10.32 9.51 -28.22
N LYS A 107 9.98 8.44 -28.97
CA LYS A 107 8.93 8.50 -30.01
C LYS A 107 7.51 8.38 -29.44
N PHE A 108 7.34 7.89 -28.22
CA PHE A 108 6.05 7.75 -27.55
C PHE A 108 5.74 8.89 -26.59
N ILE A 109 6.78 9.41 -25.92
CA ILE A 109 6.67 10.50 -24.94
C ILE A 109 7.92 11.35 -24.96
N ALA A 110 7.74 12.68 -24.88
CA ALA A 110 8.88 13.59 -24.92
C ALA A 110 9.70 13.55 -23.60
N PRO A 111 11.04 13.61 -23.66
CA PRO A 111 11.89 13.69 -22.46
C PRO A 111 11.49 14.83 -21.53
N LEU A 112 11.09 15.99 -22.06
CA LEU A 112 10.63 17.16 -21.30
C LEU A 112 9.50 16.84 -20.31
N THR A 113 8.64 15.86 -20.60
CA THR A 113 7.60 15.41 -19.68
C THR A 113 8.20 14.87 -18.39
N PHE A 114 9.21 14.01 -18.51
CA PHE A 114 9.90 13.43 -17.36
C PHE A 114 10.80 14.43 -16.64
N GLU A 115 11.45 15.35 -17.36
CA GLU A 115 12.22 16.44 -16.76
C GLU A 115 11.35 17.31 -15.85
N THR A 116 10.15 17.66 -16.33
CA THR A 116 9.18 18.44 -15.58
C THR A 116 8.68 17.70 -14.33
N LEU A 117 8.43 16.38 -14.42
CA LEU A 117 7.87 15.59 -13.32
C LEU A 117 8.93 15.19 -12.28
N SER A 118 10.17 14.88 -12.71
CA SER A 118 11.24 14.46 -11.81
C SER A 118 12.06 15.63 -11.25
N GLY A 119 11.97 16.80 -11.88
CA GLY A 119 12.85 17.94 -11.58
C GLY A 119 14.32 17.71 -11.94
N ASN A 120 14.63 16.68 -12.74
CA ASN A 120 15.97 16.31 -13.15
C ASN A 120 16.07 16.17 -14.68
N PRO A 121 17.24 16.45 -15.28
CA PRO A 121 17.48 16.16 -16.70
C PRO A 121 17.26 14.69 -17.03
N VAL A 122 16.69 14.42 -18.21
CA VAL A 122 16.52 13.07 -18.75
C VAL A 122 17.73 12.68 -19.58
N ALA A 123 18.29 11.51 -19.31
CA ALA A 123 19.40 10.96 -20.04
C ALA A 123 18.91 10.10 -21.22
N THR A 124 19.35 10.42 -22.45
CA THR A 124 18.90 9.73 -23.66
C THR A 124 20.06 9.20 -24.51
N ASP A 125 21.26 9.74 -24.34
CA ASP A 125 22.40 9.46 -25.21
C ASP A 125 23.63 9.09 -24.37
N LEU A 126 24.34 8.01 -24.78
CA LEU A 126 25.53 7.50 -24.13
C LEU A 126 26.70 8.49 -24.21
N PHE A 127 26.78 9.30 -25.28
CA PHE A 127 27.87 10.18 -25.59
C PHE A 127 27.62 11.66 -25.29
N ARG A 128 26.38 11.99 -24.89
CA ARG A 128 26.04 13.35 -24.49
C ARG A 128 26.42 13.58 -23.02
N ALA A 129 27.62 14.10 -22.80
CA ALA A 129 28.10 14.45 -21.47
C ALA A 129 27.22 15.58 -20.87
N PRO A 130 26.66 15.46 -19.68
CA PRO A 130 26.31 16.61 -18.87
C PRO A 130 27.61 17.30 -18.49
N GLY A 131 27.70 18.61 -18.63
CA GLY A 131 28.88 19.51 -18.60
C GLY A 131 29.98 19.36 -17.51
N ASN A 132 29.98 18.32 -16.71
CA ASN A 132 31.01 17.97 -15.73
C ASN A 132 31.57 16.59 -16.08
N PHE A 133 32.69 16.47 -16.65
CA PHE A 133 33.56 15.31 -16.94
C PHE A 133 33.21 13.92 -16.39
N GLU A 134 31.99 13.71 -15.86
CA GLU A 134 31.46 12.42 -15.36
C GLU A 134 30.93 11.57 -16.51
N ILE A 135 31.35 10.32 -16.53
CA ILE A 135 30.84 9.34 -17.49
C ILE A 135 29.39 9.02 -17.12
N ALA A 136 28.42 9.42 -17.95
CA ALA A 136 27.00 9.43 -17.65
C ALA A 136 26.45 8.08 -17.14
N HIS A 137 26.80 6.95 -17.77
CA HIS A 137 26.33 5.63 -17.35
C HIS A 137 26.90 5.20 -15.99
N ILE A 138 28.15 5.57 -15.66
CA ILE A 138 28.76 5.27 -14.35
C ILE A 138 28.09 6.12 -13.27
N ALA A 139 27.89 7.41 -13.53
CA ALA A 139 27.22 8.30 -12.57
C ALA A 139 25.77 7.87 -12.27
N LEU A 140 25.04 7.38 -13.28
CA LEU A 140 23.68 6.86 -13.11
C LEU A 140 23.68 5.52 -12.35
N ALA A 141 24.59 4.60 -12.69
CA ALA A 141 24.75 3.32 -12.02
C ALA A 141 25.11 3.49 -10.54
N ALA A 142 26.05 4.38 -10.22
CA ALA A 142 26.46 4.69 -8.85
C ALA A 142 25.41 5.49 -8.05
N PHE A 143 24.54 6.26 -8.72
CA PHE A 143 23.44 6.96 -8.08
C PHE A 143 22.37 6.00 -7.58
N ALA A 144 22.09 4.90 -8.30
CA ALA A 144 20.93 4.06 -8.09
C ALA A 144 21.04 3.23 -6.81
N GLU A 145 20.04 3.29 -5.94
CA GLU A 145 19.72 2.26 -4.93
C GLU A 145 18.79 1.18 -5.51
N LEU A 146 18.08 1.51 -6.58
CA LEU A 146 17.23 0.61 -7.35
C LEU A 146 17.14 1.13 -8.80
N VAL A 147 17.25 0.23 -9.76
CA VAL A 147 16.94 0.51 -11.16
C VAL A 147 15.60 -0.13 -11.50
N VAL A 148 14.66 0.66 -12.02
CA VAL A 148 13.32 0.21 -12.40
C VAL A 148 13.16 0.37 -13.91
N ILE A 149 12.73 -0.67 -14.60
CA ILE A 149 12.44 -0.60 -16.04
C ILE A 149 10.93 -0.69 -16.26
N ALA A 150 10.33 0.42 -16.56
CA ALA A 150 8.88 0.52 -16.77
C ALA A 150 8.55 1.50 -17.93
N PRO A 151 8.05 1.00 -19.05
CA PRO A 151 7.87 -0.40 -19.40
C PRO A 151 9.18 -1.12 -19.79
N ALA A 152 9.27 -2.44 -19.56
CA ALA A 152 10.32 -3.29 -20.08
C ALA A 152 9.82 -4.02 -21.34
N THR A 153 10.31 -3.63 -22.51
CA THR A 153 9.95 -4.29 -23.78
C THR A 153 10.68 -5.61 -23.98
N ALA A 154 10.15 -6.51 -24.82
CA ALA A 154 10.82 -7.75 -25.19
C ALA A 154 12.23 -7.53 -25.74
N ASN A 155 12.43 -6.43 -26.49
CA ASN A 155 13.75 -6.04 -27.02
C ASN A 155 14.75 -5.79 -25.88
N LEU A 156 14.39 -4.97 -24.87
CA LEU A 156 15.29 -4.71 -23.75
C LEU A 156 15.56 -5.98 -22.94
N ILE A 157 14.53 -6.77 -22.66
CA ILE A 157 14.64 -8.04 -21.93
C ILE A 157 15.63 -8.98 -22.65
N GLY A 158 15.52 -9.14 -23.97
CA GLY A 158 16.44 -9.95 -24.78
C GLY A 158 17.88 -9.43 -24.73
N ARG A 159 18.08 -8.11 -24.91
CA ARG A 159 19.39 -7.46 -24.85
C ARG A 159 20.04 -7.64 -23.48
N MET A 160 19.31 -7.39 -22.42
CA MET A 160 19.78 -7.56 -21.04
C MET A 160 20.14 -9.02 -20.73
N ALA A 161 19.31 -9.99 -21.16
CA ALA A 161 19.60 -11.41 -20.97
C ALA A 161 20.87 -11.88 -21.72
N ALA A 162 21.16 -11.26 -22.87
CA ALA A 162 22.37 -11.51 -23.67
C ALA A 162 23.60 -10.69 -23.25
N GLY A 163 23.45 -9.72 -22.33
CA GLY A 163 24.56 -8.84 -21.89
C GLY A 163 24.94 -7.78 -22.93
N LEU A 164 24.03 -7.36 -23.81
CA LEU A 164 24.26 -6.32 -24.82
C LEU A 164 24.15 -4.92 -24.17
N ALA A 165 25.13 -4.06 -24.42
CA ALA A 165 25.23 -2.71 -23.87
C ALA A 165 25.55 -1.70 -24.99
N ASP A 166 24.62 -1.58 -25.95
CA ASP A 166 24.77 -0.78 -27.16
C ASP A 166 24.00 0.56 -27.12
N ASP A 167 23.31 0.84 -25.99
CA ASP A 167 22.72 2.15 -25.68
C ASP A 167 22.98 2.52 -24.21
N LEU A 168 22.64 3.77 -23.84
CA LEU A 168 22.85 4.28 -22.49
C LEU A 168 22.16 3.41 -21.42
N LEU A 169 20.89 3.02 -21.65
CA LEU A 169 20.11 2.26 -20.66
C LEU A 169 20.73 0.88 -20.42
N THR A 170 21.04 0.14 -21.49
CA THR A 170 21.65 -1.19 -21.37
C THR A 170 23.05 -1.14 -20.78
N THR A 171 23.80 -0.04 -21.02
CA THR A 171 25.10 0.19 -20.40
C THR A 171 24.97 0.46 -18.89
N VAL A 172 23.97 1.26 -18.46
CA VAL A 172 23.67 1.47 -17.04
C VAL A 172 23.28 0.15 -16.36
N LEU A 173 22.44 -0.66 -17.02
CA LEU A 173 22.00 -1.97 -16.48
C LEU A 173 23.16 -2.96 -16.30
N LEU A 174 24.18 -2.89 -17.14
CA LEU A 174 25.37 -3.73 -17.02
C LEU A 174 26.36 -3.22 -15.96
N ALA A 175 26.40 -1.89 -15.73
CA ALA A 175 27.32 -1.24 -14.81
C ALA A 175 26.82 -1.14 -13.37
N THR A 176 25.51 -1.28 -13.12
CA THR A 176 24.91 -1.09 -11.79
C THR A 176 25.07 -2.30 -10.90
N GLU A 177 25.37 -2.07 -9.61
CA GLU A 177 25.29 -3.06 -8.53
C GLU A 177 23.94 -3.03 -7.80
N ALA A 178 23.11 -2.02 -8.07
CA ALA A 178 21.79 -1.91 -7.46
C ALA A 178 20.85 -3.02 -7.97
N PRO A 179 19.89 -3.47 -7.16
CA PRO A 179 18.85 -4.37 -7.62
C PRO A 179 18.09 -3.78 -8.81
N ILE A 180 17.61 -4.65 -9.70
CA ILE A 180 16.87 -4.25 -10.89
C ILE A 180 15.46 -4.83 -10.84
N LEU A 181 14.45 -3.98 -11.03
CA LEU A 181 13.05 -4.35 -11.19
C LEU A 181 12.63 -4.19 -12.65
N LEU A 182 12.19 -5.27 -13.26
CA LEU A 182 11.65 -5.30 -14.61
C LEU A 182 10.13 -5.32 -14.56
N CYS A 183 9.48 -4.40 -15.27
CA CYS A 183 8.02 -4.34 -15.43
C CYS A 183 7.69 -4.58 -16.91
N PRO A 184 7.52 -5.85 -17.37
CA PRO A 184 7.26 -6.18 -18.75
C PRO A 184 5.96 -5.54 -19.27
N ALA A 185 6.01 -5.05 -20.52
CA ALA A 185 4.82 -4.60 -21.23
C ALA A 185 4.97 -4.87 -22.72
N MET A 186 4.08 -5.72 -23.26
CA MET A 186 4.08 -6.13 -24.66
C MET A 186 2.77 -6.81 -25.05
N ASN A 187 2.59 -7.12 -26.32
CA ASN A 187 1.47 -7.95 -26.76
C ASN A 187 1.48 -9.32 -26.06
N ALA A 188 0.31 -9.87 -25.75
CA ALA A 188 0.16 -11.14 -25.04
C ALA A 188 0.88 -12.31 -25.73
N LYS A 189 0.84 -12.38 -27.06
CA LYS A 189 1.55 -13.42 -27.82
C LYS A 189 3.07 -13.26 -27.71
N MET A 190 3.56 -12.01 -27.63
CA MET A 190 4.98 -11.75 -27.40
C MET A 190 5.38 -12.15 -25.98
N TYR A 191 4.56 -11.83 -24.99
CA TYR A 191 4.82 -12.22 -23.60
C TYR A 191 4.84 -13.74 -23.43
N ALA A 192 3.89 -14.44 -24.02
CA ALA A 192 3.82 -15.91 -24.00
C ALA A 192 4.88 -16.61 -24.90
N ASN A 193 5.67 -15.85 -25.69
CA ASN A 193 6.68 -16.44 -26.53
C ASN A 193 7.77 -17.14 -25.69
N PRO A 194 8.12 -18.43 -25.98
CA PRO A 194 9.11 -19.17 -25.21
C PRO A 194 10.44 -18.44 -25.04
N VAL A 195 10.93 -17.76 -26.08
CA VAL A 195 12.20 -17.01 -26.01
C VAL A 195 12.11 -15.85 -25.01
N VAL A 196 10.97 -15.17 -24.91
CA VAL A 196 10.77 -14.10 -23.93
C VAL A 196 10.70 -14.69 -22.51
N GLN A 197 9.99 -15.80 -22.33
CA GLN A 197 9.90 -16.48 -21.03
C GLN A 197 11.25 -17.04 -20.58
N GLU A 198 12.04 -17.63 -21.47
CA GLU A 198 13.41 -18.08 -21.18
C GLU A 198 14.33 -16.91 -20.77
N ASN A 199 14.24 -15.77 -21.47
CA ASN A 199 15.00 -14.58 -21.13
C ASN A 199 14.60 -14.02 -19.75
N LEU A 200 13.30 -13.96 -19.43
CA LEU A 200 12.84 -13.55 -18.10
C LEU A 200 13.31 -14.53 -17.02
N ALA A 201 13.18 -15.84 -17.23
CA ALA A 201 13.65 -16.85 -16.27
C ALA A 201 15.18 -16.74 -16.04
N ARG A 202 15.97 -16.48 -17.10
CA ARG A 202 17.40 -16.24 -17.00
C ARG A 202 17.71 -14.99 -16.18
N LEU A 203 16.95 -13.92 -16.35
CA LEU A 203 17.15 -12.68 -15.59
C LEU A 203 16.76 -12.88 -14.12
N VAL A 204 15.68 -13.59 -13.83
CA VAL A 204 15.28 -13.96 -12.46
C VAL A 204 16.35 -14.83 -11.79
N SER A 205 16.92 -15.82 -12.50
CA SER A 205 17.99 -16.69 -11.96
C SER A 205 19.27 -15.92 -11.64
N ARG A 206 19.47 -14.73 -12.25
CA ARG A 206 20.57 -13.80 -11.96
C ARG A 206 20.25 -12.81 -10.82
N GLY A 207 19.09 -12.95 -10.17
CA GLY A 207 18.68 -12.13 -9.03
C GLY A 207 17.90 -10.87 -9.36
N HIS A 208 17.48 -10.67 -10.62
CA HIS A 208 16.63 -9.54 -10.99
C HIS A 208 15.18 -9.80 -10.62
N ALA A 209 14.49 -8.78 -10.13
CA ALA A 209 13.06 -8.85 -9.84
C ALA A 209 12.23 -8.61 -11.11
N VAL A 210 11.15 -9.34 -11.26
CA VAL A 210 10.17 -9.16 -12.35
C VAL A 210 8.80 -8.97 -11.74
N LEU A 211 8.17 -7.84 -12.02
CA LEU A 211 6.76 -7.60 -11.71
C LEU A 211 5.93 -7.99 -12.93
N GLU A 212 5.21 -9.08 -12.81
CA GLU A 212 4.41 -9.64 -13.90
C GLU A 212 3.42 -8.62 -14.48
N PRO A 213 3.24 -8.63 -15.82
CA PRO A 213 2.26 -7.76 -16.45
C PRO A 213 0.83 -8.18 -16.10
N GLY A 214 -0.05 -7.19 -16.01
CA GLY A 214 -1.47 -7.41 -15.78
C GLY A 214 -2.17 -8.09 -16.96
N TYR A 215 -3.31 -8.70 -16.66
CA TYR A 215 -4.26 -9.25 -17.64
C TYR A 215 -5.31 -8.20 -18.02
N GLY A 216 -5.73 -8.16 -19.29
CA GLY A 216 -6.80 -7.31 -19.76
C GLY A 216 -6.68 -6.93 -21.23
N GLU A 217 -7.49 -5.95 -21.66
CA GLU A 217 -7.48 -5.44 -23.04
C GLU A 217 -6.15 -4.69 -23.31
N LEU A 218 -5.49 -5.06 -24.39
CA LEU A 218 -4.25 -4.46 -24.88
C LEU A 218 -4.54 -3.41 -25.96
N ALA A 219 -3.56 -2.57 -26.27
CA ALA A 219 -3.69 -1.53 -27.30
C ALA A 219 -4.08 -2.07 -28.69
N CYS A 220 -3.84 -3.35 -28.97
CA CYS A 220 -4.25 -4.03 -30.20
C CYS A 220 -5.68 -4.62 -30.11
N ARG A 221 -6.46 -4.29 -29.08
CA ARG A 221 -7.82 -4.82 -28.81
C ARG A 221 -7.87 -6.33 -28.54
N ALA A 222 -6.73 -6.99 -28.38
CA ALA A 222 -6.68 -8.37 -27.91
C ALA A 222 -6.67 -8.37 -26.37
N GLU A 223 -7.32 -9.37 -25.78
CA GLU A 223 -7.31 -9.60 -24.33
C GLU A 223 -6.22 -10.61 -23.97
N GLY A 224 -5.50 -10.36 -22.89
CA GLY A 224 -4.45 -11.26 -22.43
C GLY A 224 -3.49 -10.63 -21.46
N GLN A 225 -2.52 -11.42 -21.00
CA GLN A 225 -1.42 -10.96 -20.14
C GLN A 225 -0.36 -10.23 -20.98
N GLY A 226 0.00 -9.01 -20.58
CA GLY A 226 1.00 -8.19 -21.30
C GLY A 226 0.87 -6.70 -21.05
N ARG A 227 -0.14 -6.30 -20.27
CA ARG A 227 -0.34 -4.90 -19.87
C ARG A 227 0.65 -4.52 -18.76
N LEU A 228 1.32 -3.38 -18.90
CA LEU A 228 2.15 -2.85 -17.81
C LEU A 228 1.35 -2.83 -16.51
N ALA A 229 1.92 -3.36 -15.44
CA ALA A 229 1.36 -3.26 -14.10
C ALA A 229 0.99 -1.79 -13.78
N GLU A 230 0.00 -1.57 -12.95
CA GLU A 230 -0.43 -0.22 -12.63
C GLU A 230 0.68 0.53 -11.84
N PRO A 231 0.82 1.86 -12.03
CA PRO A 231 1.87 2.63 -11.35
C PRO A 231 1.92 2.42 -9.84
N VAL A 232 0.75 2.27 -9.20
CA VAL A 232 0.64 1.97 -7.76
C VAL A 232 1.28 0.63 -7.42
N GLU A 233 1.02 -0.41 -8.21
CA GLU A 233 1.59 -1.75 -8.00
C GLU A 233 3.12 -1.75 -8.17
N ILE A 234 3.63 -0.99 -9.15
CA ILE A 234 5.08 -0.82 -9.36
C ILE A 234 5.69 -0.09 -8.16
N ALA A 235 5.05 0.97 -7.66
CA ALA A 235 5.53 1.70 -6.50
C ALA A 235 5.55 0.83 -5.22
N GLU A 236 4.54 0.00 -5.01
CA GLU A 236 4.50 -0.97 -3.92
C GLU A 236 5.63 -2.01 -4.00
N GLU A 237 5.97 -2.49 -5.20
CA GLU A 237 7.07 -3.43 -5.40
C GLU A 237 8.43 -2.75 -5.20
N ILE A 238 8.58 -1.47 -5.62
CA ILE A 238 9.75 -0.65 -5.31
C ILE A 238 9.95 -0.53 -3.80
N GLU A 239 8.91 -0.18 -3.06
CA GLU A 239 8.95 -0.13 -1.59
C GLU A 239 9.32 -1.49 -1.00
N SER A 240 8.73 -2.57 -1.54
CA SER A 240 9.06 -3.92 -1.11
C SER A 240 10.56 -4.24 -1.29
N ILE A 241 11.14 -3.96 -2.45
CA ILE A 241 12.55 -4.24 -2.74
C ILE A 241 13.47 -3.42 -1.84
N LEU A 242 13.16 -2.13 -1.63
CA LEU A 242 13.97 -1.21 -0.82
C LEU A 242 13.81 -1.41 0.70
N THR A 243 12.80 -2.17 1.14
CA THR A 243 12.61 -2.48 2.56
C THR A 243 13.60 -3.55 3.02
N THR A 244 14.24 -3.33 4.17
CA THR A 244 15.15 -4.29 4.80
C THR A 244 14.44 -5.61 5.12
N LYS A 245 15.04 -6.75 4.77
CA LYS A 245 14.46 -8.09 4.97
C LYS A 245 14.81 -8.68 6.35
N ASP A 246 14.51 -7.96 7.41
CA ASP A 246 14.88 -8.25 8.80
C ASP A 246 13.93 -9.24 9.53
N LEU A 247 12.84 -9.66 8.85
CA LEU A 247 11.93 -10.71 9.32
C LEU A 247 12.06 -12.01 8.49
N ARG A 248 13.18 -12.18 7.75
CA ARG A 248 13.41 -13.40 6.99
C ARG A 248 13.51 -14.62 7.93
N GLY A 249 12.78 -15.67 7.58
CA GLY A 249 12.67 -16.89 8.40
C GLY A 249 11.53 -16.87 9.43
N GLU A 250 10.83 -15.73 9.58
CA GLU A 250 9.60 -15.69 10.38
C GLU A 250 8.39 -16.13 9.54
N HIS A 251 7.52 -16.93 10.16
CA HIS A 251 6.18 -17.27 9.65
C HIS A 251 5.14 -16.52 10.48
N ILE A 252 4.53 -15.51 9.90
CA ILE A 252 3.61 -14.60 10.60
C ILE A 252 2.17 -14.89 10.17
N LEU A 253 1.36 -15.37 11.11
CA LEU A 253 -0.06 -15.56 10.93
C LEU A 253 -0.79 -14.32 11.46
N ILE A 254 -1.60 -13.71 10.59
CA ILE A 254 -2.34 -12.48 10.91
C ILE A 254 -3.82 -12.75 10.71
N THR A 255 -4.65 -12.40 11.69
CA THR A 255 -6.11 -12.38 11.48
C THR A 255 -6.59 -10.96 11.18
N ALA A 256 -7.55 -10.82 10.27
CA ALA A 256 -8.06 -9.53 9.82
C ALA A 256 -9.57 -9.54 9.58
N GLY A 257 -10.15 -8.35 9.42
CA GLY A 257 -11.56 -8.17 9.10
C GLY A 257 -12.50 -8.49 10.26
N PRO A 258 -13.81 -8.32 10.04
CA PRO A 258 -14.84 -8.74 10.96
C PRO A 258 -15.19 -10.21 10.73
N THR A 259 -15.72 -10.90 11.74
CA THR A 259 -16.52 -12.12 11.50
C THR A 259 -17.98 -11.77 11.23
N GLN A 260 -18.67 -12.62 10.53
CA GLN A 260 -20.10 -12.53 10.24
C GLN A 260 -20.79 -13.77 10.79
N GLU A 261 -21.66 -13.58 11.78
CA GLU A 261 -22.36 -14.67 12.45
C GLU A 261 -23.79 -14.73 11.91
N PRO A 262 -24.11 -15.65 10.98
CA PRO A 262 -25.41 -15.70 10.33
C PRO A 262 -26.49 -16.20 11.28
N PHE A 263 -27.66 -15.57 11.26
CA PHE A 263 -28.84 -16.07 11.91
C PHE A 263 -29.91 -16.53 10.91
N ASP A 264 -29.76 -16.19 9.64
CA ASP A 264 -30.46 -16.78 8.50
C ASP A 264 -29.59 -16.63 7.21
N PRO A 265 -30.00 -17.19 6.06
CA PRO A 265 -29.22 -17.12 4.83
C PRO A 265 -28.97 -15.69 4.29
N VAL A 266 -29.66 -14.68 4.82
CA VAL A 266 -29.65 -13.31 4.30
C VAL A 266 -29.01 -12.33 5.28
N ARG A 267 -29.08 -12.58 6.60
CA ARG A 267 -28.73 -11.64 7.66
C ARG A 267 -27.73 -12.25 8.64
N PHE A 268 -26.85 -11.41 9.16
CA PHE A 268 -25.79 -11.78 10.09
C PHE A 268 -25.55 -10.65 11.12
N ILE A 269 -24.91 -11.00 12.22
CA ILE A 269 -24.33 -10.08 13.20
C ILE A 269 -22.86 -9.91 12.86
N SER A 270 -22.31 -8.71 12.93
CA SER A 270 -20.94 -8.41 12.59
C SER A 270 -20.45 -7.15 13.29
N ASN A 271 -19.15 -6.86 13.15
CA ASN A 271 -18.45 -5.66 13.61
C ASN A 271 -18.23 -4.65 12.47
N TYR A 272 -17.94 -3.40 12.83
CA TYR A 272 -17.61 -2.33 11.86
C TYR A 272 -16.18 -2.40 11.31
N SER A 273 -15.42 -3.45 11.59
CA SER A 273 -14.04 -3.58 11.15
C SER A 273 -13.92 -3.58 9.62
N SER A 274 -13.03 -2.76 9.08
CA SER A 274 -12.69 -2.73 7.66
C SER A 274 -11.60 -3.74 7.28
N GLY A 275 -10.88 -4.32 8.25
CA GLY A 275 -9.73 -5.20 8.03
C GLY A 275 -8.42 -4.47 7.71
N LYS A 276 -8.42 -3.16 7.44
CA LYS A 276 -7.25 -2.38 6.96
C LYS A 276 -5.98 -2.59 7.80
N MET A 277 -6.10 -2.66 9.13
CA MET A 277 -4.92 -2.84 10.00
C MET A 277 -4.25 -4.20 9.80
N GLY A 278 -5.02 -5.29 9.75
CA GLY A 278 -4.49 -6.63 9.50
C GLY A 278 -3.88 -6.77 8.11
N TYR A 279 -4.49 -6.13 7.10
CA TYR A 279 -3.93 -6.09 5.75
C TYR A 279 -2.63 -5.28 5.68
N ALA A 280 -2.55 -4.13 6.36
CA ALA A 280 -1.33 -3.34 6.47
C ALA A 280 -0.19 -4.14 7.14
N LEU A 281 -0.49 -4.88 8.22
CA LEU A 281 0.44 -5.80 8.86
C LEU A 281 0.94 -6.88 7.90
N ALA A 282 0.05 -7.50 7.12
CA ALA A 282 0.41 -8.53 6.17
C ALA A 282 1.33 -8.00 5.05
N VAL A 283 1.02 -6.82 4.51
CA VAL A 283 1.85 -6.15 3.50
C VAL A 283 3.22 -5.82 4.06
N MET A 284 3.28 -5.20 5.26
CA MET A 284 4.55 -4.79 5.86
C MET A 284 5.41 -6.00 6.26
N ALA A 285 4.81 -7.05 6.82
CA ALA A 285 5.53 -8.28 7.19
C ALA A 285 6.14 -8.94 5.94
N ARG A 286 5.40 -9.07 4.84
CA ARG A 286 5.90 -9.57 3.56
C ARG A 286 7.04 -8.68 3.02
N ARG A 287 6.87 -7.36 3.04
CA ARG A 287 7.91 -6.40 2.62
C ARG A 287 9.21 -6.61 3.40
N ARG A 288 9.12 -6.94 4.68
CA ARG A 288 10.26 -7.23 5.57
C ARG A 288 10.78 -8.66 5.45
N GLY A 289 10.25 -9.47 4.52
CA GLY A 289 10.78 -10.79 4.16
C GLY A 289 10.21 -11.97 4.95
N ALA A 290 9.15 -11.76 5.75
CA ALA A 290 8.43 -12.85 6.40
C ALA A 290 7.59 -13.66 5.41
N THR A 291 7.40 -14.94 5.69
CA THR A 291 6.30 -15.73 5.13
C THR A 291 5.02 -15.34 5.88
N VAL A 292 3.95 -15.01 5.16
CA VAL A 292 2.74 -14.44 5.77
C VAL A 292 1.52 -15.25 5.38
N THR A 293 0.73 -15.63 6.39
CA THR A 293 -0.63 -16.16 6.22
C THR A 293 -1.63 -15.16 6.78
N LEU A 294 -2.57 -14.70 5.95
CA LEU A 294 -3.63 -13.76 6.32
C LEU A 294 -4.96 -14.49 6.36
N VAL A 295 -5.47 -14.76 7.56
CA VAL A 295 -6.81 -15.32 7.80
C VAL A 295 -7.78 -14.15 7.93
N SER A 296 -8.64 -13.95 6.94
CA SER A 296 -9.51 -12.76 6.89
C SER A 296 -10.97 -13.09 6.83
N GLY A 297 -11.73 -12.48 7.75
CA GLY A 297 -13.17 -12.31 7.58
C GLY A 297 -13.49 -11.43 6.37
N PRO A 298 -14.78 -11.30 5.98
CA PRO A 298 -15.17 -10.59 4.76
C PRO A 298 -14.81 -9.10 4.81
N THR A 299 -14.06 -8.64 3.80
CA THR A 299 -13.70 -7.24 3.58
C THR A 299 -13.84 -6.88 2.11
N ALA A 300 -13.83 -5.59 1.79
CA ALA A 300 -13.76 -5.09 0.40
C ALA A 300 -12.31 -4.94 -0.10
N LEU A 301 -11.31 -5.29 0.72
CA LEU A 301 -9.91 -5.14 0.36
C LEU A 301 -9.46 -6.31 -0.52
N PRO A 302 -8.64 -6.06 -1.57
CA PRO A 302 -8.04 -7.14 -2.33
C PRO A 302 -7.02 -7.90 -1.49
N ALA A 303 -6.87 -9.20 -1.77
CA ALA A 303 -5.84 -10.02 -1.13
C ALA A 303 -4.44 -9.45 -1.43
N PRO A 304 -3.57 -9.24 -0.42
CA PRO A 304 -2.22 -8.74 -0.66
C PRO A 304 -1.38 -9.73 -1.48
N ARG A 305 -0.59 -9.23 -2.41
CA ARG A 305 0.29 -10.05 -3.24
C ARG A 305 1.36 -10.75 -2.40
N GLY A 306 1.65 -12.02 -2.74
CA GLY A 306 2.70 -12.80 -2.07
C GLY A 306 2.40 -13.14 -0.61
N VAL A 307 1.14 -13.15 -0.23
CA VAL A 307 0.61 -13.56 1.08
C VAL A 307 -0.32 -14.74 0.86
N GLU A 308 -0.21 -15.78 1.68
CA GLU A 308 -1.20 -16.84 1.71
C GLU A 308 -2.52 -16.28 2.28
N PHE A 309 -3.53 -16.17 1.44
CA PHE A 309 -4.82 -15.60 1.82
C PHE A 309 -5.83 -16.70 2.12
N VAL A 310 -6.35 -16.72 3.35
CA VAL A 310 -7.33 -17.70 3.83
C VAL A 310 -8.63 -16.98 4.18
N PRO A 311 -9.62 -16.97 3.26
CA PRO A 311 -10.92 -16.37 3.54
C PRO A 311 -11.70 -17.22 4.52
N VAL A 312 -12.30 -16.57 5.52
CA VAL A 312 -13.21 -17.18 6.50
C VAL A 312 -14.42 -16.28 6.70
N ARG A 313 -15.49 -16.81 7.25
CA ARG A 313 -16.70 -16.02 7.48
C ARG A 313 -17.04 -15.88 8.96
N THR A 314 -17.02 -16.97 9.70
CA THR A 314 -17.44 -17.02 11.11
C THR A 314 -16.24 -17.07 12.06
N ALA A 315 -16.49 -16.81 13.35
CA ALA A 315 -15.50 -16.95 14.40
C ALA A 315 -14.98 -18.39 14.52
N VAL A 316 -15.84 -19.39 14.30
CA VAL A 316 -15.46 -20.80 14.32
C VAL A 316 -14.53 -21.13 13.16
N GLU A 317 -14.87 -20.71 11.92
CA GLU A 317 -14.00 -20.90 10.77
C GLU A 317 -12.65 -20.20 10.96
N MET A 318 -12.64 -18.99 11.54
CA MET A 318 -11.39 -18.28 11.84
C MET A 318 -10.54 -19.02 12.86
N ARG A 319 -11.15 -19.56 13.92
CA ARG A 319 -10.47 -20.39 14.92
C ARG A 319 -9.81 -21.59 14.26
N ASP A 320 -10.59 -22.35 13.50
CA ASP A 320 -10.12 -23.60 12.87
C ASP A 320 -8.97 -23.30 11.90
N ALA A 321 -9.12 -22.28 11.03
CA ALA A 321 -8.07 -21.87 10.10
C ALA A 321 -6.77 -21.42 10.77
N VAL A 322 -6.85 -20.76 11.94
CA VAL A 322 -5.70 -20.36 12.75
C VAL A 322 -5.03 -21.56 13.41
N LEU A 323 -5.82 -22.45 14.03
CA LEU A 323 -5.26 -23.61 14.73
C LEU A 323 -4.60 -24.62 13.80
N ASP A 324 -5.15 -24.82 12.60
CA ASP A 324 -4.61 -25.71 11.58
C ASP A 324 -3.20 -25.27 11.09
N ARG A 325 -2.89 -23.96 11.20
CA ARG A 325 -1.61 -23.38 10.76
C ARG A 325 -0.66 -23.02 11.89
N LEU A 326 -1.06 -23.27 13.12
CA LEU A 326 -0.31 -22.82 14.28
C LEU A 326 1.09 -23.48 14.37
N GLU A 327 1.23 -24.73 13.94
CA GLU A 327 2.50 -25.49 14.03
C GLU A 327 3.62 -24.85 13.21
N GLU A 328 3.30 -24.31 12.03
CA GLU A 328 4.29 -23.67 11.14
C GLU A 328 4.53 -22.20 11.50
N THR A 329 3.74 -21.64 12.42
CA THR A 329 3.72 -20.22 12.75
C THR A 329 4.73 -19.90 13.83
N THR A 330 5.50 -18.81 13.64
CA THR A 330 6.43 -18.30 14.67
C THR A 330 5.87 -17.06 15.38
N VAL A 331 4.98 -16.31 14.73
CA VAL A 331 4.35 -15.10 15.26
C VAL A 331 2.86 -15.09 14.92
N VAL A 332 2.01 -14.89 15.91
CA VAL A 332 0.57 -14.70 15.70
C VAL A 332 0.18 -13.27 16.05
N ILE A 333 -0.45 -12.57 15.11
CA ILE A 333 -0.99 -11.21 15.31
C ILE A 333 -2.50 -11.23 15.13
N LYS A 334 -3.25 -11.12 16.21
CA LYS A 334 -4.70 -11.17 16.19
C LYS A 334 -5.30 -9.76 16.06
N ALA A 335 -5.46 -9.29 14.80
CA ALA A 335 -6.01 -7.97 14.50
C ALA A 335 -7.48 -8.02 14.01
N ALA A 336 -8.06 -9.21 13.86
CA ALA A 336 -9.47 -9.38 13.50
C ALA A 336 -10.42 -8.91 14.60
N ALA A 337 -11.55 -8.32 14.22
CA ALA A 337 -12.68 -8.03 15.09
C ALA A 337 -13.64 -9.24 15.10
N VAL A 338 -13.36 -10.19 15.97
CA VAL A 338 -14.18 -11.40 16.13
C VAL A 338 -15.37 -11.07 17.01
N ALA A 339 -16.58 -11.51 16.61
CA ALA A 339 -17.77 -11.35 17.43
C ALA A 339 -17.67 -12.24 18.68
N ASP A 340 -18.01 -11.70 19.86
CA ASP A 340 -18.00 -12.45 21.12
C ASP A 340 -19.14 -13.48 21.19
N TYR A 341 -20.22 -13.21 20.46
CA TYR A 341 -21.43 -14.02 20.44
C TYR A 341 -21.86 -14.34 19.01
N ARG A 342 -22.46 -15.53 18.83
CA ARG A 342 -23.11 -15.96 17.61
C ARG A 342 -24.55 -16.40 17.89
N PRO A 343 -25.44 -16.42 16.90
CA PRO A 343 -26.75 -17.04 17.04
C PRO A 343 -26.63 -18.52 17.40
N ALA A 344 -27.38 -18.96 18.42
CA ALA A 344 -27.39 -20.35 18.85
C ALA A 344 -27.96 -21.30 17.77
N VAL A 345 -28.79 -20.76 16.88
CA VAL A 345 -29.37 -21.47 15.73
C VAL A 345 -29.33 -20.55 14.52
N CYS A 346 -28.81 -21.04 13.41
CA CYS A 346 -28.97 -20.40 12.11
C CYS A 346 -30.15 -21.01 11.39
N GLU A 347 -31.20 -20.22 11.14
CA GLU A 347 -32.39 -20.68 10.43
C GLU A 347 -32.04 -21.02 8.97
N PRO A 348 -32.48 -22.17 8.46
CA PRO A 348 -32.17 -22.59 7.08
C PRO A 348 -32.89 -21.77 6.01
N VAL A 349 -33.92 -21.00 6.41
CA VAL A 349 -34.71 -20.15 5.51
C VAL A 349 -34.77 -18.74 6.09
N LYS A 350 -34.85 -17.74 5.21
CA LYS A 350 -35.03 -16.34 5.63
C LYS A 350 -36.20 -16.18 6.58
N ILE A 351 -35.97 -15.67 7.78
CA ILE A 351 -37.01 -15.36 8.76
C ILE A 351 -37.96 -14.32 8.17
N LYS A 352 -39.23 -14.70 8.02
CA LYS A 352 -40.28 -13.80 7.53
C LYS A 352 -40.62 -12.76 8.58
N LYS A 353 -40.90 -11.54 8.13
CA LYS A 353 -41.38 -10.46 9.00
C LYS A 353 -42.72 -10.87 9.66
N LYS A 354 -42.75 -10.84 10.98
CA LYS A 354 -43.97 -11.04 11.78
C LYS A 354 -44.27 -9.73 12.52
N GLU A 355 -45.48 -9.57 12.98
CA GLU A 355 -45.84 -8.47 13.88
C GLU A 355 -45.09 -8.64 15.22
N GLY A 356 -44.56 -7.53 15.76
CA GLY A 356 -43.84 -7.53 17.02
C GLY A 356 -42.30 -7.58 16.87
N SER A 357 -41.63 -7.97 17.96
CA SER A 357 -40.15 -8.05 18.05
C SER A 357 -39.62 -9.39 17.55
N LEU A 358 -38.38 -9.39 17.02
CA LEU A 358 -37.63 -10.60 16.75
C LEU A 358 -36.62 -10.82 17.89
N THR A 359 -36.70 -11.95 18.57
CA THR A 359 -35.71 -12.35 19.57
C THR A 359 -34.76 -13.38 18.96
N VAL A 360 -33.47 -13.13 19.03
CA VAL A 360 -32.39 -14.04 18.61
C VAL A 360 -31.65 -14.48 19.86
N ARG A 361 -31.63 -15.78 20.15
CA ARG A 361 -30.80 -16.34 21.22
C ARG A 361 -29.34 -16.38 20.77
N LEU A 362 -28.46 -15.83 21.58
CA LEU A 362 -27.01 -15.81 21.32
C LEU A 362 -26.28 -16.78 22.26
N GLU A 363 -25.21 -17.40 21.76
CA GLU A 363 -24.23 -18.17 22.52
C GLU A 363 -22.81 -17.61 22.31
N ARG A 364 -21.92 -17.91 23.24
CA ARG A 364 -20.54 -17.43 23.16
C ARG A 364 -19.78 -18.09 22.00
N ASN A 365 -18.99 -17.29 21.30
CA ASN A 365 -17.98 -17.78 20.35
C ASN A 365 -16.75 -18.34 21.09
N PRO A 366 -15.96 -19.22 20.45
CA PRO A 366 -14.72 -19.71 21.02
C PRO A 366 -13.73 -18.55 21.19
N ASP A 367 -12.96 -18.60 22.28
CA ASP A 367 -11.90 -17.62 22.55
C ASP A 367 -10.59 -18.04 21.88
N ILE A 368 -10.41 -17.60 20.65
CA ILE A 368 -9.25 -17.95 19.80
C ILE A 368 -7.92 -17.62 20.49
N LEU A 369 -7.83 -16.45 21.17
CA LEU A 369 -6.61 -16.04 21.87
C LEU A 369 -6.26 -17.00 23.03
N SER A 370 -7.25 -17.40 23.81
CA SER A 370 -7.04 -18.34 24.90
C SER A 370 -6.60 -19.73 24.40
N GLU A 371 -7.18 -20.20 23.30
CA GLU A 371 -6.79 -21.48 22.70
C GLU A 371 -5.36 -21.44 22.13
N ILE A 372 -4.96 -20.32 21.49
CA ILE A 372 -3.60 -20.11 21.02
C ILE A 372 -2.62 -20.06 22.21
N ALA A 373 -2.96 -19.32 23.27
CA ALA A 373 -2.12 -19.15 24.45
C ALA A 373 -1.78 -20.48 25.13
N GLN A 374 -2.73 -21.42 25.16
CA GLN A 374 -2.50 -22.80 25.68
C GLN A 374 -1.50 -23.60 24.83
N ARG A 375 -1.32 -23.24 23.56
CA ARG A 375 -0.41 -23.90 22.59
C ARG A 375 0.71 -22.96 22.14
N LYS A 376 0.98 -21.89 22.89
CA LYS A 376 1.87 -20.81 22.47
C LYS A 376 3.29 -21.29 22.18
N GLY A 377 3.89 -22.14 23.06
CA GLY A 377 5.29 -22.50 22.96
C GLY A 377 6.17 -21.23 22.87
N ASP A 378 7.15 -21.25 21.95
CA ASP A 378 8.09 -20.13 21.72
C ASP A 378 7.54 -19.06 20.75
N ARG A 379 6.27 -19.14 20.39
CA ARG A 379 5.62 -18.19 19.47
C ARG A 379 5.43 -16.82 20.13
N ILE A 380 5.60 -15.77 19.35
CA ILE A 380 5.21 -14.43 19.79
C ILE A 380 3.71 -14.26 19.52
N LEU A 381 2.97 -13.88 20.55
CA LEU A 381 1.53 -13.66 20.49
C LEU A 381 1.21 -12.18 20.72
N VAL A 382 0.61 -11.55 19.71
CA VAL A 382 0.23 -10.14 19.70
C VAL A 382 -1.28 -10.03 19.59
N GLY A 383 -1.90 -9.26 20.48
CA GLY A 383 -3.31 -8.94 20.41
C GLY A 383 -3.60 -7.48 20.15
N PHE A 384 -4.85 -7.21 19.83
CA PHE A 384 -5.40 -5.86 19.73
C PHE A 384 -6.51 -5.66 20.77
N SER A 385 -6.55 -4.47 21.34
CA SER A 385 -7.66 -3.99 22.14
C SER A 385 -8.16 -2.68 21.55
N MET A 386 -9.46 -2.52 21.56
CA MET A 386 -10.13 -1.33 21.10
C MET A 386 -11.16 -0.96 22.16
N GLU A 387 -10.89 0.09 22.89
CA GLU A 387 -11.67 0.52 24.04
C GLU A 387 -12.03 2.00 23.89
N SER A 388 -13.16 2.37 24.44
CA SER A 388 -13.61 3.77 24.54
C SER A 388 -13.35 4.36 25.92
N ASP A 389 -12.98 3.54 26.89
CA ASP A 389 -12.82 3.91 28.30
C ASP A 389 -11.78 3.01 28.97
N HIS A 390 -11.03 3.53 29.96
CA HIS A 390 -10.01 2.81 30.74
C HIS A 390 -9.04 1.95 29.88
N LEU A 391 -8.65 2.47 28.69
CA LEU A 391 -7.91 1.77 27.63
C LEU A 391 -6.70 0.98 28.15
N ILE A 392 -5.87 1.61 29.02
CA ILE A 392 -4.62 0.99 29.50
C ILE A 392 -4.92 -0.14 30.49
N GLU A 393 -5.90 0.04 31.38
CA GLU A 393 -6.26 -0.95 32.41
C GLU A 393 -6.85 -2.20 31.77
N HIS A 394 -7.80 -2.03 30.87
CA HIS A 394 -8.44 -3.15 30.14
C HIS A 394 -7.44 -3.87 29.24
N ALA A 395 -6.59 -3.13 28.51
CA ALA A 395 -5.55 -3.72 27.68
C ALA A 395 -4.54 -4.53 28.52
N ARG A 396 -4.15 -4.02 29.70
CA ARG A 396 -3.24 -4.72 30.62
C ARG A 396 -3.84 -6.00 31.19
N SER A 397 -5.09 -5.96 31.63
CA SER A 397 -5.81 -7.15 32.10
C SER A 397 -5.85 -8.22 31.02
N LYS A 398 -6.26 -7.85 29.81
CA LYS A 398 -6.33 -8.73 28.65
C LYS A 398 -4.98 -9.30 28.25
N LEU A 399 -3.91 -8.48 28.30
CA LEU A 399 -2.53 -8.89 28.03
C LEU A 399 -2.10 -10.03 28.95
N MET A 400 -2.33 -9.88 30.25
CA MET A 400 -1.94 -10.86 31.26
C MET A 400 -2.84 -12.12 31.24
N GLU A 401 -4.16 -11.96 31.17
CA GLU A 401 -5.11 -13.06 31.14
C GLU A 401 -4.94 -13.97 29.92
N LYS A 402 -4.65 -13.38 28.75
CA LYS A 402 -4.47 -14.11 27.48
C LYS A 402 -3.03 -14.49 27.17
N GLY A 403 -2.11 -14.27 28.07
CA GLY A 403 -0.70 -14.70 27.94
C GLY A 403 0.02 -14.14 26.70
N MET A 404 -0.38 -12.96 26.21
CA MET A 404 0.24 -12.30 25.06
C MET A 404 1.60 -11.72 25.41
N ASP A 405 2.48 -11.51 24.44
CA ASP A 405 3.79 -10.86 24.66
C ASP A 405 3.65 -9.34 24.71
N PHE A 406 2.79 -8.80 23.89
CA PHE A 406 2.36 -7.40 23.97
C PHE A 406 0.96 -7.23 23.34
N ILE A 407 0.34 -6.11 23.64
CA ILE A 407 -0.97 -5.74 23.12
C ILE A 407 -0.91 -4.33 22.51
N VAL A 408 -1.60 -4.18 21.39
CA VAL A 408 -1.78 -2.89 20.72
C VAL A 408 -3.16 -2.36 21.08
N ALA A 409 -3.19 -1.30 21.85
CA ALA A 409 -4.41 -0.65 22.28
C ALA A 409 -4.71 0.56 21.40
N ASN A 410 -5.90 0.56 20.80
CA ASN A 410 -6.39 1.62 19.91
C ASN A 410 -7.50 2.39 20.60
N ASP A 411 -7.35 3.72 20.67
CA ASP A 411 -8.35 4.62 21.21
C ASP A 411 -9.32 5.06 20.10
N VAL A 412 -10.57 4.61 20.18
CA VAL A 412 -11.58 4.95 19.17
C VAL A 412 -12.18 6.34 19.33
N THR A 413 -11.89 7.01 20.45
CA THR A 413 -12.40 8.35 20.73
C THR A 413 -11.53 9.44 20.11
N GLU A 414 -10.29 9.13 19.76
CA GLU A 414 -9.35 10.06 19.13
C GLU A 414 -9.73 10.35 17.67
N PRO A 415 -9.83 11.62 17.27
CA PRO A 415 -10.10 12.00 15.88
C PRO A 415 -9.07 11.39 14.91
N GLY A 416 -9.54 10.74 13.84
CA GLY A 416 -8.68 10.07 12.85
C GLY A 416 -8.29 8.63 13.23
N SER A 417 -8.63 8.19 14.43
CA SER A 417 -8.48 6.79 14.87
C SER A 417 -9.78 6.01 14.59
N GLY A 418 -9.67 4.71 14.33
CA GLY A 418 -10.83 3.83 14.23
C GLY A 418 -10.82 2.86 13.06
N PHE A 419 -11.95 2.13 12.89
CA PHE A 419 -12.04 0.99 11.99
C PHE A 419 -11.92 1.34 10.50
N GLN A 420 -12.54 2.44 10.05
CA GLN A 420 -12.69 2.75 8.62
C GLN A 420 -11.59 3.66 8.07
N GLY A 421 -10.94 4.47 8.93
CA GLY A 421 -9.86 5.38 8.55
C GLY A 421 -8.61 4.66 8.06
N ASP A 422 -7.73 5.39 7.37
CA ASP A 422 -6.42 4.90 6.93
C ASP A 422 -5.35 5.12 7.99
N THR A 423 -5.65 5.94 8.99
CA THR A 423 -4.77 6.30 10.11
C THR A 423 -5.20 5.61 11.42
N ASN A 424 -4.30 5.63 12.39
CA ASN A 424 -4.55 5.13 13.74
C ASN A 424 -3.68 5.84 14.79
N VAL A 425 -4.19 5.92 16.03
CA VAL A 425 -3.44 6.30 17.24
C VAL A 425 -3.35 5.07 18.12
N VAL A 426 -2.14 4.61 18.40
CA VAL A 426 -1.96 3.35 19.13
C VAL A 426 -1.06 3.52 20.35
N ARG A 427 -1.30 2.67 21.35
CA ARG A 427 -0.38 2.47 22.48
C ARG A 427 -0.01 0.99 22.51
N ILE A 428 1.27 0.70 22.68
CA ILE A 428 1.79 -0.66 22.80
C ILE A 428 2.13 -0.90 24.27
N LEU A 429 1.53 -1.95 24.84
CA LEU A 429 1.77 -2.36 26.23
C LEU A 429 2.47 -3.72 26.21
N ASP A 430 3.54 -3.85 27.01
CA ASP A 430 4.26 -5.10 27.21
C ASP A 430 3.98 -5.74 28.60
N ARG A 431 4.47 -6.96 28.80
CA ARG A 431 4.30 -7.68 30.07
C ARG A 431 5.04 -7.07 31.23
N GLU A 432 6.09 -6.31 30.98
CA GLU A 432 6.95 -5.68 31.99
C GLU A 432 6.32 -4.38 32.53
N GLY A 433 5.18 -3.98 31.97
CA GLY A 433 4.43 -2.79 32.37
C GLY A 433 4.77 -1.55 31.54
N GLY A 434 5.66 -1.67 30.55
CA GLY A 434 5.99 -0.60 29.61
C GLY A 434 4.77 -0.19 28.78
N VAL A 435 4.64 1.11 28.53
CA VAL A 435 3.60 1.70 27.66
C VAL A 435 4.29 2.68 26.73
N GLU A 436 4.25 2.39 25.44
CA GLU A 436 4.71 3.29 24.37
C GLU A 436 3.51 3.88 23.65
N ALA A 437 3.42 5.20 23.55
CA ALA A 437 2.36 5.91 22.84
C ALA A 437 2.88 6.43 21.51
N PHE A 438 2.10 6.25 20.45
CA PHE A 438 2.43 6.71 19.10
C PHE A 438 1.40 7.75 18.65
N PRO A 439 1.83 8.79 17.93
CA PRO A 439 0.92 9.81 17.40
C PRO A 439 -0.01 9.21 16.33
N LEU A 440 -0.87 10.03 15.76
CA LEU A 440 -1.65 9.66 14.59
C LEU A 440 -0.70 9.30 13.43
N MET A 441 -0.78 8.07 12.95
CA MET A 441 0.06 7.51 11.89
C MET A 441 -0.78 6.74 10.87
N ASP A 442 -0.28 6.58 9.65
CA ASP A 442 -0.86 5.65 8.71
C ASP A 442 -0.78 4.20 9.22
N LYS A 443 -1.79 3.39 8.91
CA LYS A 443 -1.83 2.00 9.37
C LYS A 443 -0.64 1.16 8.91
N ILE A 444 -0.02 1.53 7.79
CA ILE A 444 1.20 0.87 7.32
C ILE A 444 2.41 1.18 8.21
N ASP A 445 2.51 2.41 8.73
CA ASP A 445 3.57 2.81 9.64
C ASP A 445 3.35 2.20 11.03
N VAL A 446 2.10 2.16 11.49
CA VAL A 446 1.71 1.41 12.71
C VAL A 446 2.11 -0.06 12.57
N ALA A 447 1.89 -0.68 11.41
CA ALA A 447 2.34 -2.05 11.16
C ALA A 447 3.87 -2.17 11.26
N GLY A 448 4.62 -1.18 10.76
CA GLY A 448 6.07 -1.10 10.90
C GLY A 448 6.51 -1.14 12.36
N VAL A 449 5.96 -0.26 13.19
CA VAL A 449 6.25 -0.18 14.64
C VAL A 449 5.92 -1.49 15.38
N ILE A 450 4.78 -2.11 15.07
CA ILE A 450 4.39 -3.40 15.67
C ILE A 450 5.42 -4.50 15.32
N LEU A 451 5.82 -4.56 14.05
CA LEU A 451 6.80 -5.55 13.58
C LEU A 451 8.22 -5.27 14.10
N ASP A 452 8.57 -4.01 14.37
CA ASP A 452 9.81 -3.67 15.07
C ASP A 452 9.84 -4.24 16.50
N ARG A 453 8.70 -4.21 17.17
CA ARG A 453 8.57 -4.83 18.51
C ARG A 453 8.71 -6.35 18.44
N VAL A 454 8.09 -6.98 17.43
CA VAL A 454 8.25 -8.42 17.16
C VAL A 454 9.74 -8.77 16.96
N ARG A 455 10.45 -8.01 16.11
CA ARG A 455 11.88 -8.20 15.87
C ARG A 455 12.71 -8.09 17.16
N LYS A 456 12.49 -7.03 17.96
CA LYS A 456 13.18 -6.84 19.23
C LYS A 456 13.01 -8.03 20.19
N ILE A 457 11.79 -8.58 20.30
CA ILE A 457 11.52 -9.75 21.14
C ILE A 457 12.30 -10.97 20.64
N ARG A 458 12.38 -11.18 19.31
CA ARG A 458 13.16 -12.28 18.71
C ARG A 458 14.66 -12.14 18.97
N GLU A 459 15.22 -10.94 18.81
CA GLU A 459 16.62 -10.68 19.07
C GLU A 459 16.98 -10.93 20.54
N ASN A 460 16.16 -10.46 21.48
CA ASN A 460 16.35 -10.69 22.90
C ASN A 460 16.21 -12.15 23.30
N GLY A 461 15.30 -12.92 22.69
CA GLY A 461 15.16 -14.36 22.89
C GLY A 461 16.39 -15.13 22.43
N ARG A 462 16.92 -14.84 21.22
CA ARG A 462 18.14 -15.46 20.69
C ARG A 462 19.37 -15.20 21.57
N ILE A 463 19.50 -13.99 22.14
CA ILE A 463 20.58 -13.63 23.06
C ILE A 463 20.50 -14.46 24.36
N ARG A 464 19.28 -14.70 24.89
CA ARG A 464 19.07 -15.51 26.10
C ARG A 464 19.37 -16.99 25.89
N ASP A 465 19.10 -17.51 24.69
CA ASP A 465 19.32 -18.93 24.34
C ASP A 465 20.74 -19.21 23.83
N GLY A 466 21.62 -18.21 23.77
CA GLY A 466 23.03 -18.37 23.36
C GLY A 466 23.21 -18.78 21.89
N ARG A 467 22.23 -18.45 21.03
CA ARG A 467 22.26 -18.72 19.58
C ARG A 467 22.48 -17.46 18.75
#